data_cd4bc1cf59f9a1e4ed471db2247f5540
#
_entry.id   cd4bc1cf59f9a1e4ed471db2247f5540
#
_cell.length_a   1.000
_cell.length_b   1.000
_cell.length_c   1.000
_cell.angle_alpha   90.00
_cell.angle_beta   90.00
_cell.angle_gamma   90.00
#
_symmetry.space_group_name_H-M   'P 1'
#
loop_
_entity.id
_entity.type
_entity.pdbx_description
1 polymer ?
#
loop_
_entity_poly.entity_id
_entity_poly.type
_entity_poly.pdbx_seq_one_letter_code
_entity_poly.pdbx_strand_id
1 'polypeptide(L)'
;VVSVTDGIVRVHGLSDVMQGEMLEFTPTAEGVPTFGLALNLERDSVGAVILGEYEHISEGDTVKCTGRILEVPVGPELRGRVVNALGQPIDGKGPINAKMTDVIEKVAPGVIARKSVDQPMQTGLKSIDSMVPIGRGQRELIIGDRQTGKTAVAIDTIINQKGQNMTCVYVAIGQKASSIKNVVRALEQAGAMEYTIVVAASASESAAMLYVSAYSGCTMGEYFRDRGEDALIVYDDLSKQAVAYRQVSLLLRRPPGREAYPGDVFYLHSRLLERAARVNADYVEAFTKGAVKGKTGSLTALPIIETQAGDVSAFVPTNVISITDGQIFLETSLFNAGIRPAIN
;
A
#
# COMPACT_ATOMS: atom_id res chain seq x y z
N VAL A 1 7.70 -12.76 25.91
CA VAL A 1 7.13 -11.39 26.01
C VAL A 1 7.49 -10.81 27.36
N VAL A 2 8.04 -9.60 27.36
CA VAL A 2 8.42 -8.87 28.60
C VAL A 2 7.42 -7.77 28.92
N SER A 3 6.87 -7.14 27.91
CA SER A 3 5.82 -6.13 28.07
C SER A 3 4.93 -6.05 26.85
N VAL A 4 3.68 -5.69 27.07
CA VAL A 4 2.68 -5.44 26.01
C VAL A 4 2.02 -4.10 26.26
N THR A 5 1.99 -3.21 25.28
CA THR A 5 1.36 -1.91 25.37
C THR A 5 0.83 -1.52 23.99
N ASP A 6 -0.49 -1.36 23.86
CA ASP A 6 -1.15 -0.89 22.63
C ASP A 6 -0.71 -1.62 21.35
N GLY A 7 -0.57 -2.95 21.42
CA GLY A 7 -0.14 -3.77 20.29
C GLY A 7 1.35 -3.77 20.02
N ILE A 8 2.14 -3.04 20.81
CA ILE A 8 3.60 -3.09 20.80
C ILE A 8 4.06 -4.06 21.87
N VAL A 9 4.94 -4.97 21.49
CA VAL A 9 5.46 -6.03 22.36
C VAL A 9 6.98 -5.94 22.43
N ARG A 10 7.52 -6.02 23.64
CA ARG A 10 8.95 -6.26 23.88
C ARG A 10 9.21 -7.73 24.15
N VAL A 11 10.17 -8.29 23.47
CA VAL A 11 10.53 -9.69 23.57
C VAL A 11 12.02 -9.83 23.86
N HIS A 12 12.39 -10.70 24.78
CA HIS A 12 13.77 -11.09 25.03
C HIS A 12 14.11 -12.43 24.38
N GLY A 13 15.37 -12.64 24.09
CA GLY A 13 15.92 -13.93 23.69
C GLY A 13 15.80 -14.30 22.22
N LEU A 14 15.38 -13.38 21.37
CA LEU A 14 15.34 -13.56 19.91
C LEU A 14 16.66 -13.09 19.27
N SER A 15 17.76 -13.82 19.52
CA SER A 15 19.11 -13.41 19.08
C SER A 15 19.29 -13.41 17.56
N ASP A 16 18.57 -14.24 16.83
CA ASP A 16 18.72 -14.45 15.39
C ASP A 16 17.63 -13.78 14.55
N VAL A 17 16.80 -12.93 15.17
CA VAL A 17 15.71 -12.24 14.49
C VAL A 17 16.23 -11.23 13.46
N MET A 18 15.58 -11.17 12.31
CA MET A 18 15.87 -10.19 11.27
C MET A 18 14.91 -8.98 11.35
N GLN A 19 15.37 -7.83 10.90
CA GLN A 19 14.51 -6.66 10.72
C GLN A 19 13.39 -7.00 9.74
N GLY A 20 12.13 -6.73 10.13
CA GLY A 20 10.97 -7.05 9.32
C GLY A 20 10.56 -8.53 9.31
N GLU A 21 11.17 -9.35 10.18
CA GLU A 21 10.80 -10.75 10.30
C GLU A 21 9.41 -10.90 10.90
N MET A 22 8.64 -11.85 10.36
CA MET A 22 7.35 -12.26 10.92
C MET A 22 7.59 -13.14 12.16
N LEU A 23 6.98 -12.76 13.27
CA LEU A 23 7.03 -13.48 14.53
C LEU A 23 5.68 -14.15 14.80
N GLU A 24 5.73 -15.36 15.36
CA GLU A 24 4.54 -16.10 15.78
C GLU A 24 4.33 -15.95 17.28
N PHE A 25 3.15 -15.47 17.65
CA PHE A 25 2.72 -15.27 19.03
C PHE A 25 1.70 -16.33 19.45
N THR A 26 1.30 -16.31 20.71
CA THR A 26 0.23 -17.15 21.22
C THR A 26 -1.04 -16.97 20.38
N PRO A 27 -1.65 -18.06 19.87
CA PRO A 27 -2.89 -17.95 19.11
C PRO A 27 -4.05 -17.45 19.98
N THR A 28 -5.09 -16.93 19.32
CA THR A 28 -6.34 -16.53 19.99
C THR A 28 -7.02 -17.72 20.67
N ALA A 29 -7.99 -17.45 21.54
CA ALA A 29 -8.80 -18.49 22.19
C ALA A 29 -9.51 -19.42 21.20
N GLU A 30 -9.80 -18.92 20.00
CA GLU A 30 -10.40 -19.68 18.89
C GLU A 30 -9.36 -20.44 18.05
N GLY A 31 -8.10 -20.36 18.42
CA GLY A 31 -6.99 -21.03 17.71
C GLY A 31 -6.52 -20.32 16.45
N VAL A 32 -6.89 -19.07 16.25
CA VAL A 32 -6.40 -18.25 15.12
C VAL A 32 -4.95 -17.84 15.36
N PRO A 33 -4.02 -18.13 14.45
CA PRO A 33 -2.61 -17.72 14.60
C PRO A 33 -2.48 -16.20 14.70
N THR A 34 -1.62 -15.75 15.64
CA THR A 34 -1.30 -14.33 15.83
C THR A 34 0.12 -14.08 15.39
N PHE A 35 0.29 -13.14 14.48
CA PHE A 35 1.60 -12.76 13.96
C PHE A 35 1.96 -11.34 14.34
N GLY A 36 3.25 -11.07 14.39
CA GLY A 36 3.81 -9.75 14.60
C GLY A 36 4.99 -9.49 13.68
N LEU A 37 5.42 -8.24 13.64
CA LEU A 37 6.49 -7.75 12.81
C LEU A 37 7.61 -7.19 13.69
N ALA A 38 8.82 -7.69 13.56
CA ALA A 38 10.01 -7.19 14.27
C ALA A 38 10.45 -5.87 13.65
N LEU A 39 10.36 -4.76 14.39
CA LEU A 39 10.67 -3.42 13.90
C LEU A 39 11.89 -2.78 14.57
N ASN A 40 12.14 -3.07 15.85
CA ASN A 40 13.31 -2.57 16.58
C ASN A 40 14.16 -3.74 17.05
N LEU A 41 15.39 -3.80 16.59
CA LEU A 41 16.38 -4.75 17.06
C LEU A 41 17.32 -4.04 18.03
N GLU A 42 17.17 -4.31 19.32
CA GLU A 42 18.02 -3.78 20.37
C GLU A 42 18.94 -4.90 20.89
N ARG A 43 19.96 -4.54 21.69
CA ARG A 43 20.94 -5.49 22.18
C ARG A 43 20.33 -6.66 22.95
N ASP A 44 19.40 -6.37 23.84
CA ASP A 44 18.82 -7.33 24.79
C ASP A 44 17.32 -7.60 24.55
N SER A 45 16.72 -6.90 23.59
CA SER A 45 15.30 -7.01 23.32
C SER A 45 14.94 -6.73 21.86
N VAL A 46 13.75 -7.14 21.48
CA VAL A 46 13.17 -6.87 20.17
C VAL A 46 11.84 -6.16 20.39
N GLY A 47 11.67 -5.02 19.74
CA GLY A 47 10.38 -4.33 19.66
C GLY A 47 9.61 -4.85 18.45
N ALA A 48 8.42 -5.36 18.68
CA ALA A 48 7.55 -5.89 17.63
C ALA A 48 6.16 -5.26 17.71
N VAL A 49 5.46 -5.22 16.57
CA VAL A 49 4.05 -4.83 16.50
C VAL A 49 3.20 -6.05 16.17
N ILE A 50 2.07 -6.19 16.84
CA ILE A 50 1.12 -7.25 16.56
C ILE A 50 0.27 -6.86 15.33
N LEU A 51 0.15 -7.80 14.41
CA LEU A 51 -0.67 -7.64 13.21
C LEU A 51 -2.07 -8.22 13.47
N GLY A 52 -2.94 -7.42 14.07
CA GLY A 52 -4.30 -7.80 14.42
C GLY A 52 -4.61 -7.66 15.89
N GLU A 53 -5.46 -8.52 16.42
CA GLU A 53 -5.85 -8.52 17.82
C GLU A 53 -4.69 -8.93 18.73
N TYR A 54 -4.51 -8.24 19.85
CA TYR A 54 -3.40 -8.45 20.78
C TYR A 54 -3.84 -8.63 22.23
N GLU A 55 -5.12 -8.51 22.52
CA GLU A 55 -5.66 -8.53 23.91
C GLU A 55 -5.37 -9.84 24.65
N HIS A 56 -5.18 -10.93 23.88
CA HIS A 56 -4.85 -12.24 24.42
C HIS A 56 -3.36 -12.46 24.69
N ILE A 57 -2.50 -11.54 24.28
CA ILE A 57 -1.05 -11.62 24.48
C ILE A 57 -0.70 -11.07 25.87
N SER A 58 0.04 -11.86 26.64
CA SER A 58 0.41 -11.55 28.02
C SER A 58 1.92 -11.59 28.22
N GLU A 59 2.39 -10.90 29.26
CA GLU A 59 3.75 -11.04 29.72
C GLU A 59 4.05 -12.48 30.12
N GLY A 60 5.21 -12.96 29.73
CA GLY A 60 5.60 -14.36 29.92
C GLY A 60 5.29 -15.29 28.76
N ASP A 61 4.48 -14.86 27.79
CA ASP A 61 4.19 -15.66 26.60
C ASP A 61 5.44 -15.92 25.78
N THR A 62 5.46 -17.06 25.10
CA THR A 62 6.55 -17.46 24.21
C THR A 62 6.29 -16.92 22.79
N VAL A 63 7.34 -16.36 22.20
CA VAL A 63 7.34 -15.88 20.81
C VAL A 63 8.36 -16.68 20.01
N LYS A 64 7.97 -17.08 18.81
CA LYS A 64 8.84 -17.84 17.91
C LYS A 64 9.22 -17.01 16.69
N CYS A 65 10.51 -17.05 16.33
CA CYS A 65 10.98 -16.59 15.03
C CYS A 65 10.51 -17.54 13.94
N THR A 66 9.93 -17.01 12.87
CA THR A 66 9.53 -17.83 11.71
C THR A 66 10.65 -18.01 10.70
N GLY A 67 11.72 -17.22 10.80
CA GLY A 67 12.81 -17.20 9.82
C GLY A 67 12.41 -16.60 8.47
N ARG A 68 11.23 -15.98 8.38
CA ARG A 68 10.69 -15.42 7.14
C ARG A 68 10.29 -13.97 7.32
N ILE A 69 10.60 -13.16 6.32
CA ILE A 69 10.08 -11.80 6.21
C ILE A 69 8.58 -11.88 5.91
N LEU A 70 7.82 -10.90 6.37
CA LEU A 70 6.37 -10.87 6.16
C LEU A 70 6.02 -10.97 4.68
N GLU A 71 5.18 -11.95 4.35
CA GLU A 71 4.74 -12.27 3.00
C GLU A 71 3.22 -12.16 2.88
N VAL A 72 2.75 -11.90 1.66
CA VAL A 72 1.33 -11.90 1.31
C VAL A 72 1.09 -12.76 0.07
N PRO A 73 -0.11 -13.33 -0.10
CA PRO A 73 -0.45 -14.01 -1.33
C PRO A 73 -0.44 -13.04 -2.51
N VAL A 74 0.00 -13.52 -3.65
CA VAL A 74 0.04 -12.78 -4.91
C VAL A 74 -0.47 -13.64 -6.04
N GLY A 75 -0.87 -13.03 -7.13
CA GLY A 75 -1.29 -13.74 -8.33
C GLY A 75 -2.66 -13.30 -8.86
N PRO A 76 -3.04 -13.79 -10.03
CA PRO A 76 -4.31 -13.43 -10.66
C PRO A 76 -5.54 -13.90 -9.87
N GLU A 77 -5.38 -14.86 -8.97
CA GLU A 77 -6.45 -15.38 -8.10
C GLU A 77 -7.01 -14.34 -7.14
N LEU A 78 -6.27 -13.26 -6.88
CA LEU A 78 -6.72 -12.15 -6.03
C LEU A 78 -7.62 -11.15 -6.77
N ARG A 79 -7.68 -11.19 -8.08
CA ARG A 79 -8.58 -10.33 -8.86
C ARG A 79 -10.03 -10.59 -8.47
N GLY A 80 -10.79 -9.52 -8.30
CA GLY A 80 -12.19 -9.59 -7.88
C GLY A 80 -12.39 -9.80 -6.38
N ARG A 81 -11.32 -9.83 -5.59
CA ARG A 81 -11.37 -10.12 -4.17
C ARG A 81 -11.04 -8.88 -3.32
N VAL A 82 -11.62 -8.86 -2.14
CA VAL A 82 -11.32 -7.87 -1.11
C VAL A 82 -10.57 -8.58 0.01
N VAL A 83 -9.36 -8.11 0.31
CA VAL A 83 -8.45 -8.70 1.30
C VAL A 83 -8.02 -7.66 2.33
N ASN A 84 -7.56 -8.12 3.48
CA ASN A 84 -6.92 -7.25 4.47
C ASN A 84 -5.42 -7.04 4.15
N ALA A 85 -4.71 -6.35 5.04
CA ALA A 85 -3.29 -6.06 4.85
C ALA A 85 -2.39 -7.32 4.84
N LEU A 86 -2.86 -8.45 5.32
CA LEU A 86 -2.16 -9.74 5.29
C LEU A 86 -2.56 -10.59 4.08
N GLY A 87 -3.43 -10.09 3.22
CA GLY A 87 -3.93 -10.83 2.07
C GLY A 87 -5.02 -11.84 2.38
N GLN A 88 -5.57 -11.82 3.58
CA GLN A 88 -6.68 -12.68 3.97
C GLN A 88 -8.00 -12.15 3.42
N PRO A 89 -8.87 -13.00 2.83
CA PRO A 89 -10.13 -12.54 2.27
C PRO A 89 -11.10 -12.07 3.36
N ILE A 90 -11.74 -10.93 3.11
CA ILE A 90 -12.73 -10.32 4.01
C ILE A 90 -14.07 -10.04 3.33
N ASP A 91 -14.26 -10.55 2.12
CA ASP A 91 -15.46 -10.33 1.30
C ASP A 91 -16.53 -11.42 1.43
N GLY A 92 -16.28 -12.41 2.27
CA GLY A 92 -17.22 -13.53 2.46
C GLY A 92 -17.35 -14.50 1.29
N LYS A 93 -16.45 -14.42 0.30
CA LYS A 93 -16.46 -15.27 -0.90
C LYS A 93 -15.57 -16.51 -0.79
N GLY A 94 -15.23 -16.90 0.45
CA GLY A 94 -14.40 -18.07 0.72
C GLY A 94 -12.90 -17.82 0.57
N PRO A 95 -12.08 -18.87 0.78
CA PRO A 95 -10.62 -18.76 0.73
C PRO A 95 -10.13 -18.45 -0.69
N ILE A 96 -8.98 -17.80 -0.76
CA ILE A 96 -8.28 -17.55 -2.03
C ILE A 96 -7.21 -18.62 -2.22
N ASN A 97 -7.30 -19.35 -3.32
CA ASN A 97 -6.33 -20.41 -3.66
C ASN A 97 -5.13 -19.82 -4.42
N ALA A 98 -4.45 -18.85 -3.80
CA ALA A 98 -3.24 -18.28 -4.36
C ALA A 98 -2.12 -19.31 -4.39
N LYS A 99 -1.47 -19.44 -5.54
CA LYS A 99 -0.38 -20.41 -5.74
C LYS A 99 0.96 -19.90 -5.26
N MET A 100 1.09 -18.59 -5.06
CA MET A 100 2.35 -17.93 -4.72
C MET A 100 2.15 -16.92 -3.60
N THR A 101 3.22 -16.74 -2.84
CA THR A 101 3.37 -15.65 -1.87
C THR A 101 4.61 -14.84 -2.21
N ASP A 102 4.67 -13.61 -1.74
CA ASP A 102 5.84 -12.77 -1.92
C ASP A 102 5.98 -11.77 -0.77
N VAL A 103 7.21 -11.35 -0.50
CA VAL A 103 7.51 -10.44 0.59
C VAL A 103 6.96 -9.04 0.32
N ILE A 104 6.51 -8.35 1.37
CA ILE A 104 5.94 -7.01 1.23
C ILE A 104 6.99 -5.91 1.10
N GLU A 105 8.17 -6.11 1.66
CA GLU A 105 9.30 -5.19 1.57
C GLU A 105 10.28 -5.69 0.51
N LYS A 106 10.36 -4.94 -0.58
CA LYS A 106 11.26 -5.24 -1.71
C LYS A 106 12.05 -4.02 -2.12
N VAL A 107 13.22 -4.26 -2.66
CA VAL A 107 14.01 -3.21 -3.32
C VAL A 107 13.35 -2.86 -4.66
N ALA A 108 13.21 -1.57 -4.92
CA ALA A 108 12.71 -1.07 -6.21
C ALA A 108 13.64 -1.48 -7.36
N PRO A 109 13.13 -1.59 -8.60
CA PRO A 109 13.97 -1.85 -9.75
C PRO A 109 15.09 -0.82 -9.89
N GLY A 110 16.31 -1.27 -10.15
CA GLY A 110 17.47 -0.40 -10.38
C GLY A 110 17.37 0.35 -11.71
N VAL A 111 18.28 1.28 -11.91
CA VAL A 111 18.31 2.16 -13.11
C VAL A 111 18.35 1.35 -14.41
N ILE A 112 19.14 0.29 -14.45
CA ILE A 112 19.32 -0.54 -15.67
C ILE A 112 18.05 -1.33 -16.01
N ALA A 113 17.27 -1.71 -15.01
CA ALA A 113 16.03 -2.45 -15.19
C ALA A 113 14.85 -1.59 -15.70
N ARG A 114 14.97 -0.27 -15.56
CA ARG A 114 13.90 0.67 -15.91
C ARG A 114 13.90 0.97 -17.40
N LYS A 115 12.70 1.17 -17.90
CA LYS A 115 12.44 1.75 -19.22
C LYS A 115 11.78 3.11 -19.03
N SER A 116 12.09 4.06 -19.91
CA SER A 116 11.39 5.35 -19.95
C SER A 116 9.88 5.14 -20.14
N VAL A 117 9.09 5.95 -19.46
CA VAL A 117 7.63 5.95 -19.58
C VAL A 117 7.29 6.57 -20.95
N ASP A 118 6.72 5.78 -21.84
CA ASP A 118 6.43 6.16 -23.22
C ASP A 118 5.03 5.72 -23.68
N GLN A 119 4.24 5.13 -22.81
CA GLN A 119 2.88 4.68 -23.12
C GLN A 119 1.89 5.34 -22.17
N PRO A 120 0.90 6.09 -22.70
CA PRO A 120 -0.09 6.75 -21.85
C PRO A 120 -1.01 5.71 -21.17
N MET A 121 -1.36 6.03 -19.91
CA MET A 121 -2.45 5.37 -19.21
C MET A 121 -3.70 6.25 -19.36
N GLN A 122 -4.73 5.74 -20.00
CA GLN A 122 -5.97 6.46 -20.22
C GLN A 122 -6.80 6.48 -18.92
N THR A 123 -6.91 7.64 -18.29
CA THR A 123 -7.74 7.79 -17.08
C THR A 123 -9.23 7.89 -17.40
N GLY A 124 -9.55 8.27 -18.62
CA GLY A 124 -10.91 8.54 -19.05
C GLY A 124 -11.44 9.91 -18.62
N LEU A 125 -10.64 10.70 -17.92
CA LEU A 125 -10.95 12.05 -17.49
C LEU A 125 -10.27 13.03 -18.46
N LYS A 126 -11.06 13.75 -19.23
CA LYS A 126 -10.54 14.62 -20.29
C LYS A 126 -9.53 15.65 -19.80
N SER A 127 -9.79 16.25 -18.64
CA SER A 127 -8.87 17.22 -18.04
C SER A 127 -7.52 16.64 -17.68
N ILE A 128 -7.49 15.42 -17.18
CA ILE A 128 -6.23 14.74 -16.84
C ILE A 128 -5.51 14.31 -18.13
N ASP A 129 -6.20 13.58 -18.99
CA ASP A 129 -5.57 13.00 -20.20
C ASP A 129 -5.06 14.04 -21.18
N SER A 130 -5.65 15.25 -21.19
CA SER A 130 -5.24 16.33 -22.08
C SER A 130 -4.21 17.30 -21.48
N MET A 131 -4.27 17.56 -20.17
CA MET A 131 -3.44 18.58 -19.52
C MET A 131 -2.34 18.01 -18.63
N VAL A 132 -2.61 16.87 -17.98
CA VAL A 132 -1.69 16.22 -17.04
C VAL A 132 -1.65 14.72 -17.33
N PRO A 133 -1.24 14.32 -18.56
CA PRO A 133 -1.28 12.91 -18.94
C PRO A 133 -0.38 12.05 -18.05
N ILE A 134 -0.88 10.87 -17.73
CA ILE A 134 -0.16 9.90 -16.90
C ILE A 134 0.31 8.76 -17.79
N GLY A 135 1.58 8.39 -17.65
CA GLY A 135 2.13 7.25 -18.36
C GLY A 135 2.16 5.98 -17.53
N ARG A 136 2.15 4.84 -18.20
CA ARG A 136 2.28 3.53 -17.54
C ARG A 136 3.66 3.39 -16.91
N GLY A 137 3.69 3.26 -15.59
CA GLY A 137 4.91 3.25 -14.79
C GLY A 137 5.24 4.56 -14.08
N GLN A 138 4.44 5.58 -14.26
CA GLN A 138 4.57 6.88 -13.61
C GLN A 138 3.96 6.88 -12.21
N ARG A 139 4.45 7.79 -11.36
CA ARG A 139 3.88 8.09 -10.05
C ARG A 139 3.24 9.47 -10.13
N GLU A 140 1.94 9.53 -10.10
CA GLU A 140 1.18 10.79 -10.15
C GLU A 140 0.40 10.98 -8.86
N LEU A 141 0.74 12.01 -8.11
CA LEU A 141 0.10 12.34 -6.84
C LEU A 141 -1.27 12.98 -7.09
N ILE A 142 -2.28 12.52 -6.35
CA ILE A 142 -3.58 13.18 -6.24
C ILE A 142 -3.62 13.86 -4.87
N ILE A 143 -3.66 15.18 -4.84
CA ILE A 143 -3.55 15.96 -3.62
C ILE A 143 -4.68 16.99 -3.52
N GLY A 144 -5.22 17.16 -2.34
CA GLY A 144 -6.27 18.15 -2.06
C GLY A 144 -6.84 17.98 -0.67
N ASP A 145 -7.67 18.94 -0.27
CA ASP A 145 -8.36 18.90 1.01
C ASP A 145 -9.41 17.79 1.06
N ARG A 146 -9.93 17.55 2.24
CA ARG A 146 -10.98 16.57 2.47
C ARG A 146 -12.19 16.86 1.58
N GLN A 147 -12.78 15.82 1.00
CA GLN A 147 -13.98 15.90 0.16
C GLN A 147 -13.84 16.78 -1.10
N THR A 148 -12.67 16.75 -1.74
CA THR A 148 -12.44 17.42 -3.03
C THR A 148 -12.55 16.50 -4.23
N GLY A 149 -12.93 15.23 -4.01
CA GLY A 149 -13.11 14.27 -5.09
C GLY A 149 -11.86 13.44 -5.42
N LYS A 150 -10.87 13.37 -4.55
CA LYS A 150 -9.65 12.57 -4.75
C LYS A 150 -9.95 11.09 -5.03
N THR A 151 -10.75 10.49 -4.16
CA THR A 151 -11.18 9.10 -4.32
C THR A 151 -11.98 8.89 -5.60
N ALA A 152 -12.85 9.82 -5.96
CA ALA A 152 -13.66 9.75 -7.18
C ALA A 152 -12.77 9.73 -8.43
N VAL A 153 -11.73 10.56 -8.48
CA VAL A 153 -10.76 10.55 -9.59
C VAL A 153 -10.07 9.19 -9.70
N ALA A 154 -9.62 8.63 -8.58
CA ALA A 154 -8.95 7.33 -8.55
C ALA A 154 -9.89 6.19 -8.99
N ILE A 155 -11.11 6.16 -8.50
CA ILE A 155 -12.10 5.13 -8.83
C ILE A 155 -12.52 5.22 -10.30
N ASP A 156 -12.75 6.41 -10.83
CA ASP A 156 -13.07 6.60 -12.24
C ASP A 156 -11.92 6.14 -13.14
N THR A 157 -10.69 6.38 -12.73
CA THR A 157 -9.51 5.89 -13.43
C THR A 157 -9.49 4.37 -13.46
N ILE A 158 -9.78 3.69 -12.35
CA ILE A 158 -9.88 2.23 -12.29
C ILE A 158 -10.98 1.71 -13.21
N ILE A 159 -12.18 2.30 -13.14
CA ILE A 159 -13.32 1.90 -13.98
C ILE A 159 -12.98 2.02 -15.46
N ASN A 160 -12.28 3.07 -15.85
CA ASN A 160 -11.91 3.31 -17.24
C ASN A 160 -10.76 2.44 -17.76
N GLN A 161 -10.19 1.56 -16.91
CA GLN A 161 -9.20 0.58 -17.35
C GLN A 161 -9.83 -0.68 -17.98
N LYS A 162 -11.15 -0.76 -18.04
CA LYS A 162 -11.85 -1.88 -18.67
C LYS A 162 -11.39 -2.04 -20.13
N GLY A 163 -10.93 -3.25 -20.48
CA GLY A 163 -10.43 -3.53 -21.82
C GLY A 163 -9.03 -3.00 -22.13
N GLN A 164 -8.32 -2.42 -21.16
CA GLN A 164 -6.98 -1.86 -21.33
C GLN A 164 -5.84 -2.83 -20.92
N ASN A 165 -6.16 -4.06 -20.60
CA ASN A 165 -5.21 -5.07 -20.09
C ASN A 165 -4.40 -4.56 -18.88
N MET A 166 -5.11 -4.00 -17.91
CA MET A 166 -4.55 -3.43 -16.70
C MET A 166 -5.16 -4.13 -15.50
N THR A 167 -4.34 -4.65 -14.59
CA THR A 167 -4.79 -5.08 -13.26
C THR A 167 -4.69 -3.90 -12.31
N CYS A 168 -5.77 -3.61 -11.61
CA CYS A 168 -5.83 -2.51 -10.67
C CYS A 168 -5.76 -3.02 -9.22
N VAL A 169 -5.05 -2.30 -8.37
CA VAL A 169 -5.03 -2.52 -6.92
C VAL A 169 -5.50 -1.25 -6.25
N TYR A 170 -6.55 -1.34 -5.47
CA TYR A 170 -7.04 -0.24 -4.64
C TYR A 170 -6.73 -0.53 -3.18
N VAL A 171 -5.86 0.28 -2.58
CA VAL A 171 -5.49 0.17 -1.17
C VAL A 171 -6.23 1.24 -0.38
N ALA A 172 -7.20 0.81 0.41
CA ALA A 172 -7.92 1.69 1.35
C ALA A 172 -7.20 1.68 2.69
N ILE A 173 -6.71 2.83 3.13
CA ILE A 173 -5.91 2.96 4.35
C ILE A 173 -6.64 3.89 5.32
N GLY A 174 -7.10 3.34 6.44
CA GLY A 174 -7.72 4.11 7.52
C GLY A 174 -9.08 4.73 7.18
N GLN A 175 -9.74 4.25 6.15
CA GLN A 175 -11.07 4.71 5.78
C GLN A 175 -12.16 4.01 6.61
N LYS A 176 -13.32 4.64 6.71
CA LYS A 176 -14.49 4.00 7.32
C LYS A 176 -14.90 2.77 6.51
N ALA A 177 -15.31 1.71 7.19
CA ALA A 177 -15.77 0.48 6.54
C ALA A 177 -16.92 0.74 5.55
N SER A 178 -17.82 1.67 5.85
CA SER A 178 -18.90 2.08 4.95
C SER A 178 -18.39 2.72 3.65
N SER A 179 -17.35 3.53 3.74
CA SER A 179 -16.72 4.15 2.56
C SER A 179 -16.06 3.10 1.68
N ILE A 180 -15.36 2.14 2.26
CA ILE A 180 -14.75 1.02 1.54
C ILE A 180 -15.83 0.19 0.83
N LYS A 181 -16.93 -0.11 1.51
CA LYS A 181 -18.05 -0.84 0.93
C LYS A 181 -18.65 -0.11 -0.27
N ASN A 182 -18.80 1.22 -0.18
CA ASN A 182 -19.30 2.03 -1.28
C ASN A 182 -18.37 1.99 -2.50
N VAL A 183 -17.06 2.04 -2.28
CA VAL A 183 -16.07 1.91 -3.36
C VAL A 183 -16.18 0.54 -4.02
N VAL A 184 -16.20 -0.54 -3.25
CA VAL A 184 -16.34 -1.89 -3.78
C VAL A 184 -17.63 -2.04 -4.58
N ARG A 185 -18.74 -1.51 -4.08
CA ARG A 185 -20.03 -1.52 -4.79
C ARG A 185 -19.95 -0.77 -6.12
N ALA A 186 -19.33 0.41 -6.13
CA ALA A 186 -19.16 1.19 -7.35
C ALA A 186 -18.33 0.45 -8.40
N LEU A 187 -17.27 -0.23 -7.98
CA LEU A 187 -16.44 -1.05 -8.86
C LEU A 187 -17.20 -2.28 -9.39
N GLU A 188 -17.99 -2.93 -8.55
CA GLU A 188 -18.83 -4.06 -8.95
C GLU A 188 -19.89 -3.65 -9.98
N GLN A 189 -20.61 -2.56 -9.73
CA GLN A 189 -21.64 -2.05 -10.61
C GLN A 189 -21.10 -1.63 -11.99
N ALA A 190 -19.86 -1.13 -12.03
CA ALA A 190 -19.20 -0.77 -13.28
C ALA A 190 -18.52 -1.96 -13.98
N GLY A 191 -18.53 -3.16 -13.40
CA GLY A 191 -17.83 -4.32 -13.91
C GLY A 191 -16.31 -4.26 -13.76
N ALA A 192 -15.80 -3.37 -12.91
CA ALA A 192 -14.37 -3.16 -12.71
C ALA A 192 -13.73 -4.13 -11.69
N MET A 193 -14.54 -4.77 -10.84
CA MET A 193 -14.01 -5.73 -9.86
C MET A 193 -13.32 -6.94 -10.50
N GLU A 194 -13.70 -7.33 -11.70
CA GLU A 194 -13.10 -8.47 -12.40
C GLU A 194 -11.58 -8.37 -12.55
N TYR A 195 -11.05 -7.13 -12.68
CA TYR A 195 -9.62 -6.87 -12.83
C TYR A 195 -9.04 -6.09 -11.65
N THR A 196 -9.76 -5.96 -10.56
CA THR A 196 -9.35 -5.15 -9.40
C THR A 196 -9.15 -6.00 -8.16
N ILE A 197 -8.05 -5.74 -7.45
CA ILE A 197 -7.77 -6.26 -6.12
C ILE A 197 -8.00 -5.12 -5.13
N VAL A 198 -8.82 -5.33 -4.11
CA VAL A 198 -9.03 -4.33 -3.05
C VAL A 198 -8.31 -4.81 -1.79
N VAL A 199 -7.38 -4.00 -1.30
CA VAL A 199 -6.71 -4.19 -0.02
C VAL A 199 -7.29 -3.20 0.97
N ALA A 200 -8.00 -3.68 1.97
CA ALA A 200 -8.71 -2.83 2.91
C ALA A 200 -8.10 -2.92 4.31
N ALA A 201 -7.65 -1.79 4.82
CA ALA A 201 -7.28 -1.59 6.20
C ALA A 201 -8.14 -0.45 6.75
N SER A 202 -9.25 -0.79 7.38
CA SER A 202 -10.24 0.19 7.84
C SER A 202 -9.74 0.98 9.06
N ALA A 203 -10.43 2.04 9.40
CA ALA A 203 -10.09 2.90 10.54
C ALA A 203 -10.14 2.16 11.90
N SER A 204 -10.83 1.02 11.97
CA SER A 204 -10.89 0.18 13.18
C SER A 204 -9.72 -0.81 13.31
N GLU A 205 -8.92 -0.96 12.27
CA GLU A 205 -7.73 -1.81 12.30
C GLU A 205 -6.60 -1.17 13.12
N SER A 206 -5.65 -2.00 13.57
CA SER A 206 -4.47 -1.53 14.28
C SER A 206 -3.59 -0.63 13.40
N ALA A 207 -2.83 0.26 14.02
CA ALA A 207 -1.88 1.11 13.30
C ALA A 207 -0.87 0.28 12.47
N ALA A 208 -0.45 -0.88 12.97
CA ALA A 208 0.43 -1.79 12.24
C ALA A 208 -0.20 -2.28 10.93
N MET A 209 -1.48 -2.65 10.95
CA MET A 209 -2.21 -3.08 9.74
C MET A 209 -2.35 -1.94 8.73
N LEU A 210 -2.64 -0.73 9.19
CA LEU A 210 -2.69 0.46 8.32
C LEU A 210 -1.33 0.72 7.66
N TYR A 211 -0.27 0.62 8.43
CA TYR A 211 1.09 0.84 7.95
C TYR A 211 1.50 -0.17 6.87
N VAL A 212 1.29 -1.46 7.07
CA VAL A 212 1.74 -2.51 6.13
C VAL A 212 0.84 -2.65 4.90
N SER A 213 -0.39 -2.19 4.94
CA SER A 213 -1.38 -2.37 3.86
C SER A 213 -0.89 -1.84 2.51
N ALA A 214 -0.22 -0.70 2.49
CA ALA A 214 0.32 -0.11 1.27
C ALA A 214 1.41 -0.99 0.65
N TYR A 215 2.29 -1.55 1.45
CA TYR A 215 3.33 -2.46 0.98
C TYR A 215 2.75 -3.78 0.47
N SER A 216 1.74 -4.30 1.15
CA SER A 216 1.03 -5.51 0.71
C SER A 216 0.39 -5.31 -0.66
N GLY A 217 -0.31 -4.21 -0.85
CA GLY A 217 -0.90 -3.87 -2.14
C GLY A 217 0.14 -3.68 -3.23
N CYS A 218 1.25 -3.02 -2.91
CA CYS A 218 2.36 -2.83 -3.84
C CYS A 218 2.94 -4.16 -4.32
N THR A 219 3.15 -5.10 -3.42
CA THR A 219 3.63 -6.45 -3.77
C THR A 219 2.66 -7.18 -4.69
N MET A 220 1.36 -7.05 -4.45
CA MET A 220 0.34 -7.63 -5.32
C MET A 220 0.37 -7.03 -6.73
N GLY A 221 0.59 -5.73 -6.85
CA GLY A 221 0.75 -5.05 -8.15
C GLY A 221 2.05 -5.42 -8.87
N GLU A 222 3.14 -5.56 -8.14
CA GLU A 222 4.44 -5.94 -8.69
C GLU A 222 4.46 -7.33 -9.31
N TYR A 223 3.61 -8.23 -8.84
CA TYR A 223 3.46 -9.56 -9.45
C TYR A 223 3.24 -9.45 -10.96
N PHE A 224 2.37 -8.55 -11.39
CA PHE A 224 2.04 -8.35 -12.80
C PHE A 224 3.14 -7.60 -13.54
N ARG A 225 3.70 -6.55 -12.95
CA ARG A 225 4.81 -5.79 -13.51
C ARG A 225 6.00 -6.69 -13.86
N ASP A 226 6.40 -7.53 -12.93
CA ASP A 226 7.60 -8.36 -13.09
C ASP A 226 7.42 -9.48 -14.11
N ARG A 227 6.18 -9.75 -14.53
CA ARG A 227 5.83 -10.76 -15.53
C ARG A 227 5.44 -10.19 -16.89
N GLY A 228 5.74 -8.90 -17.10
CA GLY A 228 5.50 -8.25 -18.40
C GLY A 228 4.07 -7.81 -18.62
N GLU A 229 3.32 -7.61 -17.54
CA GLU A 229 1.96 -7.08 -17.57
C GLU A 229 1.93 -5.66 -16.97
N ASP A 230 0.83 -4.96 -17.14
CA ASP A 230 0.63 -3.62 -16.60
C ASP A 230 -0.29 -3.65 -15.40
N ALA A 231 0.06 -2.92 -14.37
CA ALA A 231 -0.73 -2.76 -13.17
C ALA A 231 -0.84 -1.28 -12.75
N LEU A 232 -1.94 -0.95 -12.12
CA LEU A 232 -2.22 0.35 -11.51
C LEU A 232 -2.46 0.15 -10.03
N ILE A 233 -1.83 0.95 -9.18
CA ILE A 233 -2.10 0.94 -7.75
C ILE A 233 -2.52 2.33 -7.26
N VAL A 234 -3.57 2.37 -6.47
CA VAL A 234 -4.07 3.57 -5.79
C VAL A 234 -3.87 3.38 -4.28
N TYR A 235 -3.21 4.35 -3.66
CA TYR A 235 -3.07 4.40 -2.19
C TYR A 235 -3.99 5.48 -1.63
N ASP A 236 -5.05 5.09 -0.99
CA ASP A 236 -6.07 6.02 -0.49
C ASP A 236 -6.23 5.92 1.03
N ASP A 237 -5.47 6.65 1.82
CA ASP A 237 -4.46 7.62 1.42
C ASP A 237 -3.14 7.40 2.20
N LEU A 238 -2.06 7.95 1.70
CA LEU A 238 -0.75 7.86 2.35
C LEU A 238 -0.62 8.79 3.56
N SER A 239 -1.47 9.81 3.69
CA SER A 239 -1.49 10.66 4.88
C SER A 239 -1.85 9.84 6.12
N LYS A 240 -2.85 8.96 6.02
CA LYS A 240 -3.25 8.07 7.10
C LYS A 240 -2.21 6.98 7.38
N GLN A 241 -1.53 6.49 6.34
CA GLN A 241 -0.40 5.59 6.54
C GLN A 241 0.72 6.25 7.35
N ALA A 242 1.06 7.49 7.04
CA ALA A 242 2.08 8.25 7.76
C ALA A 242 1.70 8.46 9.23
N VAL A 243 0.44 8.78 9.51
CA VAL A 243 -0.08 8.91 10.89
C VAL A 243 0.01 7.57 11.63
N ALA A 244 -0.36 6.47 11.01
CA ALA A 244 -0.26 5.13 11.59
C ALA A 244 1.21 4.78 11.91
N TYR A 245 2.11 5.04 10.99
CA TYR A 245 3.54 4.81 11.18
C TYR A 245 4.13 5.69 12.30
N ARG A 246 3.69 6.95 12.40
CA ARG A 246 4.03 7.84 13.52
C ARG A 246 3.60 7.24 14.86
N GLN A 247 2.38 6.74 14.95
CA GLN A 247 1.86 6.10 16.15
C GLN A 247 2.72 4.90 16.56
N VAL A 248 3.00 3.99 15.64
CA VAL A 248 3.85 2.82 15.87
C VAL A 248 5.25 3.25 16.34
N SER A 249 5.83 4.24 15.67
CA SER A 249 7.18 4.73 15.97
C SER A 249 7.27 5.37 17.36
N LEU A 250 6.27 6.15 17.76
CA LEU A 250 6.21 6.76 19.10
C LEU A 250 6.06 5.69 20.19
N LEU A 251 5.23 4.69 19.98
CA LEU A 251 5.08 3.57 20.91
C LEU A 251 6.36 2.72 21.03
N LEU A 252 7.12 2.59 19.93
CA LEU A 252 8.46 1.99 19.94
C LEU A 252 9.55 2.90 20.51
N ARG A 253 9.18 4.10 20.99
CA ARG A 253 10.09 5.10 21.55
C ARG A 253 11.17 5.57 20.58
N ARG A 254 10.89 5.58 19.29
CA ARG A 254 11.75 6.22 18.30
C ARG A 254 11.68 7.74 18.49
N PRO A 255 12.80 8.48 18.38
CA PRO A 255 12.79 9.92 18.59
C PRO A 255 11.93 10.63 17.53
N PRO A 256 11.00 11.50 17.95
CA PRO A 256 10.17 12.24 17.02
C PRO A 256 10.95 13.39 16.36
N GLY A 257 10.69 13.62 15.09
CA GLY A 257 11.16 14.77 14.34
C GLY A 257 10.07 15.81 14.11
N ARG A 258 10.08 16.44 12.93
CA ARG A 258 9.09 17.44 12.53
C ARG A 258 7.67 16.85 12.58
N GLU A 259 6.74 17.59 13.18
CA GLU A 259 5.34 17.18 13.37
C GLU A 259 5.19 15.81 14.09
N ALA A 260 6.17 15.49 14.94
CA ALA A 260 6.29 14.23 15.66
C ALA A 260 6.45 12.97 14.76
N TYR A 261 6.68 13.15 13.48
CA TYR A 261 7.01 12.01 12.61
C TYR A 261 8.41 11.48 12.89
N PRO A 262 8.64 10.16 12.72
CA PRO A 262 10.00 9.60 12.84
C PRO A 262 10.88 10.10 11.70
N GLY A 263 12.19 10.10 11.92
CA GLY A 263 13.15 10.60 10.92
C GLY A 263 13.13 9.87 9.58
N ASP A 264 12.60 8.65 9.54
CA ASP A 264 12.51 7.81 8.35
C ASP A 264 11.14 7.86 7.63
N VAL A 265 10.27 8.81 7.95
CA VAL A 265 8.96 8.94 7.28
C VAL A 265 9.10 9.25 5.79
N PHE A 266 10.11 10.00 5.39
CA PHE A 266 10.42 10.20 3.97
C PHE A 266 10.75 8.84 3.32
N TYR A 267 11.58 8.05 3.95
CA TYR A 267 11.96 6.72 3.48
C TYR A 267 10.77 5.74 3.45
N LEU A 268 9.82 5.88 4.37
CA LEU A 268 8.56 5.13 4.33
C LEU A 268 7.86 5.26 2.97
N HIS A 269 7.70 6.47 2.48
CA HIS A 269 7.03 6.73 1.22
C HIS A 269 7.94 6.55 0.00
N SER A 270 9.23 6.91 0.09
CA SER A 270 10.13 6.76 -1.05
C SER A 270 10.36 5.31 -1.42
N ARG A 271 10.62 4.43 -0.45
CA ARG A 271 10.81 2.99 -0.74
C ARG A 271 9.55 2.29 -1.24
N LEU A 272 8.37 2.84 -0.93
CA LEU A 272 7.10 2.36 -1.47
C LEU A 272 6.90 2.83 -2.92
N LEU A 273 6.99 4.14 -3.14
CA LEU A 273 6.66 4.76 -4.42
C LEU A 273 7.71 4.52 -5.52
N GLU A 274 8.98 4.36 -5.14
CA GLU A 274 10.03 3.98 -6.10
C GLU A 274 9.81 2.59 -6.73
N ARG A 275 9.00 1.76 -6.13
CA ARG A 275 8.63 0.45 -6.66
C ARG A 275 7.68 0.56 -7.87
N ALA A 276 6.97 1.68 -8.01
CA ALA A 276 6.22 1.99 -9.21
C ALA A 276 7.19 2.41 -10.32
N ALA A 277 7.23 1.63 -11.38
CA ALA A 277 8.17 1.84 -12.48
C ALA A 277 7.70 1.11 -13.73
N ARG A 278 8.27 1.48 -14.87
CA ARG A 278 8.25 0.66 -16.07
C ARG A 278 9.55 -0.12 -16.17
N VAL A 279 9.45 -1.42 -16.27
CA VAL A 279 10.63 -2.30 -16.42
C VAL A 279 10.80 -2.74 -17.85
N ASN A 280 12.05 -2.90 -18.28
CA ASN A 280 12.36 -3.28 -19.66
C ASN A 280 12.17 -4.78 -19.89
N ALA A 281 12.23 -5.18 -21.17
CA ALA A 281 12.02 -6.57 -21.56
C ALA A 281 13.12 -7.50 -21.03
N ASP A 282 14.36 -7.03 -20.90
CA ASP A 282 15.47 -7.83 -20.38
C ASP A 282 15.26 -8.18 -18.90
N TYR A 283 14.75 -7.23 -18.12
CA TYR A 283 14.37 -7.47 -16.72
C TYR A 283 13.29 -8.54 -16.59
N VAL A 284 12.23 -8.43 -17.40
CA VAL A 284 11.11 -9.38 -17.40
C VAL A 284 11.57 -10.77 -17.81
N GLU A 285 12.40 -10.87 -18.82
CA GLU A 285 12.97 -12.15 -19.29
C GLU A 285 13.83 -12.80 -18.19
N ALA A 286 14.70 -12.03 -17.54
CA ALA A 286 15.54 -12.51 -16.45
C ALA A 286 14.69 -12.93 -15.24
N PHE A 287 13.70 -12.14 -14.86
CA PHE A 287 12.83 -12.44 -13.73
C PHE A 287 12.02 -13.72 -13.96
N THR A 288 11.49 -13.92 -15.16
CA THR A 288 10.68 -15.08 -15.51
C THR A 288 11.52 -16.28 -16.00
N LYS A 289 12.84 -16.17 -15.92
CA LYS A 289 13.78 -17.21 -16.35
C LYS A 289 13.54 -17.64 -17.82
N GLY A 290 13.28 -16.66 -18.66
CA GLY A 290 13.05 -16.85 -20.09
C GLY A 290 11.63 -17.25 -20.50
N ALA A 291 10.71 -17.37 -19.53
CA ALA A 291 9.31 -17.72 -19.84
C ALA A 291 8.57 -16.60 -20.58
N VAL A 292 8.90 -15.35 -20.33
CA VAL A 292 8.33 -14.18 -21.00
C VAL A 292 9.45 -13.42 -21.69
N LYS A 293 9.32 -13.21 -23.01
CA LYS A 293 10.32 -12.52 -23.84
C LYS A 293 9.68 -11.38 -24.62
N GLY A 294 10.41 -10.29 -24.77
CA GLY A 294 10.00 -9.14 -25.58
C GLY A 294 8.86 -8.31 -24.99
N LYS A 295 8.50 -8.52 -23.74
CA LYS A 295 7.45 -7.75 -23.06
C LYS A 295 8.02 -6.90 -21.95
N THR A 296 7.59 -5.63 -21.91
CA THR A 296 7.83 -4.72 -20.80
C THR A 296 6.69 -4.82 -19.79
N GLY A 297 6.97 -4.54 -18.53
CA GLY A 297 5.96 -4.48 -17.47
C GLY A 297 5.90 -3.09 -16.86
N SER A 298 4.78 -2.75 -16.23
CA SER A 298 4.65 -1.48 -15.52
C SER A 298 3.80 -1.61 -14.26
N LEU A 299 4.14 -0.77 -13.29
CA LEU A 299 3.30 -0.48 -12.12
C LEU A 299 3.17 1.03 -12.02
N THR A 300 1.98 1.54 -12.28
CA THR A 300 1.64 2.96 -12.18
C THR A 300 1.06 3.23 -10.81
N ALA A 301 1.52 4.26 -10.12
CA ALA A 301 1.02 4.60 -8.78
C ALA A 301 0.26 5.91 -8.80
N LEU A 302 -0.91 5.92 -8.16
CA LEU A 302 -1.71 7.11 -7.85
C LEU A 302 -1.82 7.22 -6.32
N PRO A 303 -0.78 7.74 -5.66
CA PRO A 303 -0.89 8.04 -4.23
C PRO A 303 -1.81 9.22 -4.00
N ILE A 304 -2.60 9.15 -2.94
CA ILE A 304 -3.49 10.22 -2.51
C ILE A 304 -2.94 10.81 -1.22
N ILE A 305 -2.88 12.12 -1.15
CA ILE A 305 -2.50 12.90 0.04
C ILE A 305 -3.62 13.87 0.36
N GLU A 306 -4.01 13.93 1.63
CA GLU A 306 -4.96 14.89 2.15
C GLU A 306 -4.23 16.10 2.71
N THR A 307 -4.59 17.30 2.25
CA THR A 307 -4.09 18.57 2.79
C THR A 307 -5.08 19.16 3.77
N GLN A 308 -4.60 20.09 4.58
CA GLN A 308 -5.43 20.89 5.49
C GLN A 308 -5.43 22.34 4.99
N ALA A 309 -6.61 22.87 4.67
CA ALA A 309 -6.79 24.23 4.16
C ALA A 309 -5.89 24.59 2.96
N GLY A 310 -5.65 23.62 2.07
CA GLY A 310 -4.81 23.81 0.89
C GLY A 310 -3.31 23.90 1.16
N ASP A 311 -2.86 23.61 2.37
CA ASP A 311 -1.43 23.70 2.73
C ASP A 311 -0.63 22.52 2.14
N VAL A 312 -0.01 22.76 1.00
CA VAL A 312 0.91 21.83 0.34
C VAL A 312 2.34 21.91 0.89
N SER A 313 2.61 22.86 1.80
CA SER A 313 3.93 23.03 2.43
C SER A 313 4.12 22.23 3.72
N ALA A 314 3.08 21.54 4.19
CA ALA A 314 3.15 20.64 5.31
C ALA A 314 4.16 19.50 5.06
N PHE A 315 4.60 18.84 6.11
CA PHE A 315 5.74 17.91 6.03
C PHE A 315 5.48 16.72 5.11
N VAL A 316 4.40 15.98 5.32
CA VAL A 316 4.09 14.78 4.51
C VAL A 316 3.76 15.16 3.06
N PRO A 317 2.90 16.14 2.77
CA PRO A 317 2.68 16.58 1.40
C PRO A 317 3.95 16.95 0.65
N THR A 318 4.83 17.74 1.26
CA THR A 318 6.11 18.16 0.66
C THR A 318 6.98 16.95 0.32
N ASN A 319 7.08 15.98 1.22
CA ASN A 319 7.85 14.77 0.99
C ASN A 319 7.31 13.97 -0.21
N VAL A 320 6.01 13.77 -0.29
CA VAL A 320 5.41 12.98 -1.37
C VAL A 320 5.47 13.72 -2.71
N ILE A 321 5.30 15.04 -2.72
CA ILE A 321 5.50 15.85 -3.93
C ILE A 321 6.90 15.66 -4.49
N SER A 322 7.93 15.62 -3.63
CA SER A 322 9.32 15.44 -4.09
C SER A 322 9.62 14.03 -4.62
N ILE A 323 8.89 13.01 -4.16
CA ILE A 323 9.09 11.62 -4.59
C ILE A 323 8.37 11.34 -5.91
N THR A 324 7.22 11.96 -6.15
CA THR A 324 6.37 11.71 -7.31
C THR A 324 6.83 12.48 -8.55
N ASP A 325 6.43 12.00 -9.71
CA ASP A 325 6.82 12.59 -10.99
C ASP A 325 5.95 13.80 -11.38
N GLY A 326 4.80 13.95 -10.74
CA GLY A 326 3.88 15.07 -10.93
C GLY A 326 2.74 15.00 -9.95
N GLN A 327 1.87 16.01 -9.96
CA GLN A 327 0.70 16.05 -9.08
C GLN A 327 -0.54 16.60 -9.78
N ILE A 328 -1.68 16.10 -9.35
CA ILE A 328 -3.01 16.60 -9.68
C ILE A 328 -3.55 17.27 -8.41
N PHE A 329 -3.62 18.59 -8.43
CA PHE A 329 -4.12 19.36 -7.30
C PHE A 329 -5.62 19.60 -7.44
N LEU A 330 -6.39 19.13 -6.45
CA LEU A 330 -7.83 19.34 -6.37
C LEU A 330 -8.14 20.45 -5.36
N GLU A 331 -8.79 21.49 -5.83
CA GLU A 331 -9.07 22.69 -5.04
C GLU A 331 -10.49 22.73 -4.53
N THR A 332 -10.64 23.05 -3.25
CA THR A 332 -11.95 23.12 -2.57
C THR A 332 -12.87 24.18 -3.18
N SER A 333 -12.33 25.33 -3.55
CA SER A 333 -13.09 26.41 -4.16
C SER A 333 -13.74 26.00 -5.48
N LEU A 334 -13.00 25.28 -6.32
CA LEU A 334 -13.49 24.74 -7.59
C LEU A 334 -14.54 23.66 -7.36
N PHE A 335 -14.29 22.78 -6.40
CA PHE A 335 -15.27 21.74 -6.04
C PHE A 335 -16.59 22.32 -5.58
N ASN A 336 -16.55 23.33 -4.71
CA ASN A 336 -17.74 24.02 -4.22
C ASN A 336 -18.46 24.83 -5.32
N ALA A 337 -17.72 25.31 -6.30
CA ALA A 337 -18.28 25.95 -7.49
C ALA A 337 -18.92 24.96 -8.49
N GLY A 338 -18.90 23.67 -8.20
CA GLY A 338 -19.48 22.62 -9.05
C GLY A 338 -18.58 22.15 -10.18
N ILE A 339 -17.31 22.57 -10.22
CA ILE A 339 -16.32 22.10 -11.21
C ILE A 339 -15.80 20.75 -10.76
N ARG A 340 -16.05 19.72 -11.56
CA ARG A 340 -15.66 18.33 -11.24
C ARG A 340 -15.12 17.61 -12.49
N PRO A 341 -13.90 17.07 -12.42
CA PRO A 341 -12.95 17.13 -11.29
C PRO A 341 -12.47 18.56 -11.00
N ALA A 342 -12.24 18.86 -9.73
CA ALA A 342 -11.87 20.18 -9.23
C ALA A 342 -10.37 20.46 -9.42
N ILE A 343 -9.84 20.20 -10.59
CA ILE A 343 -8.41 20.33 -10.92
C ILE A 343 -8.06 21.80 -11.14
N ASN A 344 -7.00 22.24 -10.43
CA ASN A 344 -6.43 23.57 -10.61
C ASN A 344 -5.14 23.51 -11.44
#